data_dc8adf516afbf6a3fcf6a67010052a56
#
_entry.id   dc8adf516afbf6a3fcf6a67010052a56
#
_cell.length_a   1.000
_cell.length_b   1.000
_cell.length_c   1.000
_cell.angle_alpha   90.00
_cell.angle_beta   90.00
_cell.angle_gamma   90.00
#
_symmetry.space_group_name_H-M   'P 1'
#
loop_
_entity.id
_entity.type
_entity.pdbx_description
1 polymer ?
#
loop_
_entity_poly.entity_id
_entity_poly.type
_entity_poly.pdbx_seq_one_letter_code
_entity_poly.pdbx_strand_id
1 'polypeptide(L)'
;MKNKIIALTLLLTSVLASNAQERVSKQIYSSAYKVATDKTEDVNVRKAASFKVDAITYLNTRTLSAIVDTTRHLSNKDIAHLNAQLDSMAFYMHEYINLFTKEYARAGSQREKTRILKIFRDASINHPLYNDPDKDIVLAYYNREDYLTQFSLDTNWVAALADVKKKLAAS
;
A
#
# COMPACT_ATOMS: atom_id res chain seq x y z
N MET A 1 -24.63 -40.70 -22.95
CA MET A 1 -24.34 -39.29 -23.28
C MET A 1 -24.59 -38.33 -22.11
N LYS A 2 -25.58 -38.51 -21.24
CA LYS A 2 -25.90 -37.62 -20.09
C LYS A 2 -24.73 -37.47 -19.09
N ASN A 3 -23.97 -38.53 -18.78
CA ASN A 3 -22.89 -38.48 -17.78
C ASN A 3 -21.66 -37.70 -18.27
N LYS A 4 -21.43 -37.56 -19.58
CA LYS A 4 -20.27 -36.77 -20.10
C LYS A 4 -20.56 -35.27 -20.03
N ILE A 5 -21.82 -34.85 -20.14
CA ILE A 5 -22.22 -33.44 -20.05
C ILE A 5 -22.10 -32.96 -18.61
N ILE A 6 -22.49 -33.78 -17.62
CA ILE A 6 -22.40 -33.46 -16.19
C ILE A 6 -20.92 -33.31 -15.78
N ALA A 7 -20.03 -34.20 -16.25
CA ALA A 7 -18.60 -34.12 -15.96
C ALA A 7 -17.96 -32.86 -16.57
N LEU A 8 -18.37 -32.45 -17.77
CA LEU A 8 -17.85 -31.24 -18.42
C LEU A 8 -18.33 -29.97 -17.70
N THR A 9 -19.57 -29.94 -17.22
CA THR A 9 -20.13 -28.80 -16.49
C THR A 9 -19.44 -28.65 -15.11
N LEU A 10 -19.17 -29.75 -14.42
CA LEU A 10 -18.43 -29.76 -13.15
C LEU A 10 -16.97 -29.32 -13.32
N LEU A 11 -16.30 -29.69 -14.43
CA LEU A 11 -14.95 -29.24 -14.73
C LEU A 11 -14.90 -27.73 -15.03
N LEU A 12 -15.87 -27.21 -15.80
CA LEU A 12 -15.95 -25.77 -16.07
C LEU A 12 -16.22 -24.95 -14.82
N THR A 13 -17.06 -25.43 -13.92
CA THR A 13 -17.35 -24.71 -12.65
C THR A 13 -16.16 -24.75 -11.70
N SER A 14 -15.37 -25.82 -11.67
CA SER A 14 -14.16 -25.90 -10.85
C SER A 14 -13.03 -24.98 -11.37
N VAL A 15 -12.88 -24.84 -12.70
CA VAL A 15 -11.91 -23.94 -13.33
C VAL A 15 -12.30 -22.47 -13.12
N LEU A 16 -13.61 -22.15 -13.12
CA LEU A 16 -14.08 -20.79 -12.82
C LEU A 16 -13.97 -20.45 -11.33
N ALA A 17 -14.12 -21.41 -10.43
CA ALA A 17 -13.95 -21.21 -8.99
C ALA A 17 -12.49 -21.03 -8.57
N SER A 18 -11.53 -21.62 -9.28
CA SER A 18 -10.10 -21.48 -8.97
C SER A 18 -9.49 -20.13 -9.38
N ASN A 19 -10.19 -19.34 -10.18
CA ASN A 19 -9.74 -17.99 -10.60
C ASN A 19 -10.33 -16.84 -9.79
N ALA A 20 -11.07 -17.10 -8.72
CA ALA A 20 -11.76 -16.09 -7.91
C ALA A 20 -11.03 -15.76 -6.61
N GLN A 21 -9.72 -16.01 -6.52
CA GLN A 21 -8.98 -15.49 -5.38
C GLN A 21 -8.93 -13.95 -5.50
N GLU A 22 -9.60 -13.30 -4.57
CA GLU A 22 -9.64 -11.84 -4.53
C GLU A 22 -8.20 -11.29 -4.43
N ARG A 23 -7.88 -10.31 -5.28
CA ARG A 23 -6.55 -9.70 -5.33
C ARG A 23 -6.16 -9.13 -3.97
N VAL A 24 -4.88 -9.28 -3.60
CA VAL A 24 -4.32 -8.80 -2.33
C VAL A 24 -4.59 -7.30 -2.13
N SER A 25 -4.38 -6.50 -3.16
CA SER A 25 -4.66 -5.06 -3.12
C SER A 25 -6.12 -4.76 -2.78
N LYS A 26 -7.07 -5.51 -3.33
CA LYS A 26 -8.49 -5.34 -3.07
C LYS A 26 -8.88 -5.75 -1.65
N GLN A 27 -8.32 -6.85 -1.13
CA GLN A 27 -8.54 -7.28 0.25
C GLN A 27 -8.03 -6.24 1.25
N ILE A 28 -6.81 -5.72 1.04
CA ILE A 28 -6.23 -4.69 1.89
C ILE A 28 -7.07 -3.41 1.82
N TYR A 29 -7.48 -2.98 0.62
CA TYR A 29 -8.34 -1.82 0.43
C TYR A 29 -9.65 -1.95 1.20
N SER A 30 -10.38 -3.06 1.00
CA SER A 30 -11.68 -3.29 1.64
C SER A 30 -11.57 -3.34 3.17
N SER A 31 -10.54 -3.98 3.69
CA SER A 31 -10.26 -4.02 5.13
C SER A 31 -9.91 -2.64 5.68
N ALA A 32 -9.03 -1.91 5.02
CA ALA A 32 -8.63 -0.57 5.44
C ALA A 32 -9.79 0.42 5.36
N TYR A 33 -10.63 0.35 4.32
CA TYR A 33 -11.78 1.22 4.17
C TYR A 33 -12.79 1.06 5.32
N LYS A 34 -13.06 -0.19 5.74
CA LYS A 34 -13.93 -0.46 6.90
C LYS A 34 -13.41 0.23 8.16
N VAL A 35 -12.12 0.08 8.46
CA VAL A 35 -11.49 0.69 9.64
C VAL A 35 -11.47 2.22 9.53
N ALA A 36 -11.14 2.77 8.38
CA ALA A 36 -11.09 4.22 8.16
C ALA A 36 -12.44 4.90 8.38
N THR A 37 -13.53 4.20 8.05
CA THR A 37 -14.91 4.73 8.15
C THR A 37 -15.61 4.41 9.47
N ASP A 38 -15.05 3.51 10.27
CA ASP A 38 -15.61 3.14 11.56
C ASP A 38 -15.33 4.24 12.60
N LYS A 39 -16.37 4.96 13.00
CA LYS A 39 -16.28 6.06 13.97
C LYS A 39 -15.99 5.60 15.40
N THR A 40 -16.10 4.32 15.71
CA THR A 40 -15.79 3.73 17.01
C THR A 40 -14.31 3.45 17.19
N GLU A 41 -13.55 3.38 16.08
CA GLU A 41 -12.11 3.17 16.11
C GLU A 41 -11.33 4.43 16.51
N ASP A 42 -10.16 4.22 17.11
CA ASP A 42 -9.23 5.31 17.46
C ASP A 42 -8.86 6.16 16.24
N VAL A 43 -8.75 7.46 16.43
CA VAL A 43 -8.48 8.41 15.35
C VAL A 43 -7.16 8.12 14.62
N ASN A 44 -6.13 7.63 15.31
CA ASN A 44 -4.83 7.35 14.70
C ASN A 44 -4.88 6.03 13.92
N VAL A 45 -5.65 5.05 14.41
CA VAL A 45 -5.94 3.80 13.69
C VAL A 45 -6.68 4.12 12.38
N ARG A 46 -7.68 5.00 12.43
CA ARG A 46 -8.43 5.45 11.27
C ARG A 46 -7.55 6.23 10.27
N LYS A 47 -6.65 7.10 10.75
CA LYS A 47 -5.69 7.82 9.90
C LYS A 47 -4.75 6.86 9.17
N ALA A 48 -4.22 5.86 9.86
CA ALA A 48 -3.37 4.83 9.25
C ALA A 48 -4.13 4.00 8.20
N ALA A 49 -5.39 3.67 8.49
CA ALA A 49 -6.26 2.98 7.55
C ALA A 49 -6.61 3.84 6.33
N SER A 50 -6.94 5.13 6.52
CA SER A 50 -7.17 6.08 5.42
C SER A 50 -5.96 6.19 4.51
N PHE A 51 -4.75 6.27 5.08
CA PHE A 51 -3.54 6.27 4.26
C PHE A 51 -3.42 5.03 3.38
N LYS A 52 -3.75 3.82 3.90
CA LYS A 52 -3.74 2.59 3.08
C LYS A 52 -4.73 2.67 1.92
N VAL A 53 -5.92 3.22 2.16
CA VAL A 53 -6.94 3.44 1.11
C VAL A 53 -6.39 4.36 0.02
N ASP A 54 -5.80 5.50 0.42
CA ASP A 54 -5.25 6.49 -0.52
C ASP A 54 -4.07 5.91 -1.32
N ALA A 55 -3.16 5.19 -0.65
CA ALA A 55 -2.01 4.58 -1.29
C ALA A 55 -2.42 3.50 -2.31
N ILE A 56 -3.40 2.66 -2.00
CA ILE A 56 -3.91 1.66 -2.94
C ILE A 56 -4.65 2.32 -4.10
N THR A 57 -5.42 3.37 -3.84
CA THR A 57 -6.08 4.16 -4.89
C THR A 57 -5.06 4.76 -5.84
N TYR A 58 -3.98 5.34 -5.31
CA TYR A 58 -2.88 5.87 -6.10
C TYR A 58 -2.20 4.79 -6.95
N LEU A 59 -1.85 3.64 -6.37
CA LEU A 59 -1.24 2.52 -7.08
C LEU A 59 -2.16 1.98 -8.19
N ASN A 60 -3.46 1.85 -7.92
CA ASN A 60 -4.47 1.44 -8.91
C ASN A 60 -4.54 2.43 -10.06
N THR A 61 -4.59 3.73 -9.78
CA THR A 61 -4.65 4.78 -10.81
C THR A 61 -3.43 4.74 -11.70
N ARG A 62 -2.22 4.60 -11.14
CA ARG A 62 -0.99 4.47 -11.92
C ARG A 62 -0.98 3.21 -12.79
N THR A 63 -1.40 2.08 -12.22
CA THR A 63 -1.47 0.81 -12.96
C THR A 63 -2.48 0.90 -14.10
N LEU A 64 -3.67 1.45 -13.83
CA LEU A 64 -4.70 1.64 -14.84
C LEU A 64 -4.22 2.58 -15.96
N SER A 65 -3.60 3.71 -15.61
CA SER A 65 -3.04 4.64 -16.59
C SER A 65 -2.01 3.96 -17.51
N ALA A 66 -1.17 3.07 -16.95
CA ALA A 66 -0.21 2.30 -17.75
C ALA A 66 -0.89 1.27 -18.67
N ILE A 67 -2.02 0.70 -18.24
CA ILE A 67 -2.76 -0.31 -19.03
C ILE A 67 -3.54 0.36 -20.18
N VAL A 68 -4.12 1.54 -19.94
CA VAL A 68 -4.95 2.25 -20.97
C VAL A 68 -4.13 3.16 -21.88
N ASP A 69 -2.83 3.26 -21.67
CA ASP A 69 -1.94 4.03 -22.54
C ASP A 69 -1.88 3.42 -23.93
N THR A 70 -2.57 4.04 -24.87
CA THR A 70 -2.68 3.57 -26.27
C THR A 70 -1.36 3.63 -27.05
N THR A 71 -0.34 4.31 -26.53
CA THR A 71 1.00 4.33 -27.12
C THR A 71 1.77 3.03 -26.85
N ARG A 72 1.29 2.22 -25.92
CA ARG A 72 1.86 0.93 -25.52
C ARG A 72 0.94 -0.22 -25.95
N HIS A 73 1.48 -1.13 -26.75
CA HIS A 73 0.77 -2.37 -27.09
C HIS A 73 1.05 -3.45 -26.04
N LEU A 74 0.30 -3.41 -24.92
CA LEU A 74 0.46 -4.37 -23.85
C LEU A 74 -0.22 -5.70 -24.19
N SER A 75 0.51 -6.81 -24.02
CA SER A 75 -0.06 -8.14 -24.06
C SER A 75 -0.81 -8.46 -22.75
N ASN A 76 -1.64 -9.52 -22.76
CA ASN A 76 -2.28 -10.02 -21.53
C ASN A 76 -1.26 -10.40 -20.45
N LYS A 77 -0.06 -10.85 -20.85
CA LYS A 77 1.04 -11.16 -19.92
C LYS A 77 1.57 -9.89 -19.25
N ASP A 78 1.73 -8.80 -20.00
CA ASP A 78 2.17 -7.52 -19.45
C ASP A 78 1.15 -6.95 -18.47
N ILE A 79 -0.14 -7.02 -18.80
CA ILE A 79 -1.24 -6.62 -17.92
C ILE A 79 -1.25 -7.46 -16.64
N ALA A 80 -1.06 -8.77 -16.74
CA ALA A 80 -0.96 -9.66 -15.58
C ALA A 80 0.24 -9.30 -14.70
N HIS A 81 1.39 -8.96 -15.31
CA HIS A 81 2.59 -8.53 -14.61
C HIS A 81 2.37 -7.19 -13.86
N LEU A 82 1.78 -6.18 -14.52
CA LEU A 82 1.43 -4.91 -13.88
C LEU A 82 0.49 -5.11 -12.68
N ASN A 83 -0.48 -5.99 -12.82
CA ASN A 83 -1.39 -6.34 -11.73
C ASN A 83 -0.67 -7.04 -10.56
N ALA A 84 0.27 -7.94 -10.84
CA ALA A 84 1.08 -8.59 -9.81
C ALA A 84 2.00 -7.59 -9.09
N GLN A 85 2.56 -6.63 -9.81
CA GLN A 85 3.33 -5.54 -9.22
C GLN A 85 2.48 -4.68 -8.28
N LEU A 86 1.26 -4.32 -8.69
CA LEU A 86 0.31 -3.60 -7.84
C LEU A 86 0.03 -4.36 -6.54
N ASP A 87 -0.27 -5.65 -6.62
CA ASP A 87 -0.55 -6.47 -5.43
C ASP A 87 0.67 -6.58 -4.50
N SER A 88 1.86 -6.73 -5.08
CA SER A 88 3.13 -6.72 -4.33
C SER A 88 3.36 -5.39 -3.61
N MET A 89 3.21 -4.27 -4.30
CA MET A 89 3.38 -2.94 -3.71
C MET A 89 2.34 -2.65 -2.63
N ALA A 90 1.08 -3.04 -2.84
CA ALA A 90 0.02 -2.93 -1.84
C ALA A 90 0.34 -3.74 -0.57
N PHE A 91 0.87 -4.97 -0.73
CA PHE A 91 1.30 -5.81 0.38
C PHE A 91 2.43 -5.15 1.19
N TYR A 92 3.50 -4.71 0.53
CA TYR A 92 4.63 -4.08 1.22
C TYR A 92 4.26 -2.76 1.88
N MET A 93 3.39 -1.96 1.28
CA MET A 93 2.80 -0.76 1.89
C MET A 93 2.00 -1.11 3.15
N HIS A 94 1.17 -2.14 3.07
CA HIS A 94 0.39 -2.60 4.22
C HIS A 94 1.28 -3.02 5.39
N GLU A 95 2.31 -3.81 5.14
CA GLU A 95 3.29 -4.23 6.14
C GLU A 95 4.04 -3.04 6.75
N TYR A 96 4.41 -2.07 5.90
CA TYR A 96 5.09 -0.85 6.34
C TYR A 96 4.22 -0.04 7.32
N ILE A 97 2.96 0.20 6.98
CA ILE A 97 2.02 0.95 7.82
C ILE A 97 1.69 0.18 9.11
N ASN A 98 1.55 -1.14 9.04
CA ASN A 98 1.33 -1.97 10.23
C ASN A 98 2.54 -1.89 11.18
N LEU A 99 3.76 -1.99 10.65
CA LEU A 99 4.97 -1.86 11.43
C LEU A 99 5.07 -0.48 12.08
N PHE A 100 4.79 0.59 11.31
CA PHE A 100 4.74 1.95 11.84
C PHE A 100 3.77 2.08 13.02
N THR A 101 2.53 1.67 12.82
CA THR A 101 1.47 1.75 13.85
C THR A 101 1.88 1.01 15.12
N LYS A 102 2.45 -0.19 14.96
CA LYS A 102 2.94 -1.02 16.06
C LYS A 102 4.07 -0.34 16.85
N GLU A 103 5.11 0.13 16.17
CA GLU A 103 6.27 0.75 16.81
C GLU A 103 5.91 2.11 17.44
N TYR A 104 5.08 2.89 16.76
CA TYR A 104 4.60 4.18 17.29
C TYR A 104 3.72 4.01 18.54
N ALA A 105 2.87 2.99 18.59
CA ALA A 105 2.05 2.68 19.76
C ALA A 105 2.88 2.17 20.95
N ARG A 106 4.00 1.49 20.69
CA ARG A 106 4.92 0.98 21.73
C ARG A 106 5.79 2.06 22.34
N ALA A 107 6.00 3.16 21.65
CA ALA A 107 6.85 4.25 22.11
C ALA A 107 6.31 4.87 23.39
N GLY A 108 7.08 4.75 24.49
CA GLY A 108 6.69 5.18 25.83
C GLY A 108 6.83 6.69 26.07
N SER A 109 7.54 7.41 25.18
CA SER A 109 7.79 8.85 25.32
C SER A 109 7.56 9.60 24.00
N GLN A 110 7.29 10.90 24.10
CA GLN A 110 7.16 11.76 22.91
C GLN A 110 8.46 11.78 22.08
N ARG A 111 9.62 11.72 22.72
CA ARG A 111 10.92 11.65 22.04
C ARG A 111 11.03 10.39 21.19
N GLU A 112 10.61 9.24 21.72
CA GLU A 112 10.60 7.98 20.96
C GLU A 112 9.59 8.03 19.82
N LYS A 113 8.40 8.55 20.04
CA LYS A 113 7.40 8.74 18.97
C LYS A 113 7.94 9.60 17.83
N THR A 114 8.60 10.71 18.15
CA THR A 114 9.24 11.58 17.16
C THR A 114 10.35 10.84 16.42
N ARG A 115 11.16 10.03 17.12
CA ARG A 115 12.21 9.21 16.47
C ARG A 115 11.62 8.18 15.51
N ILE A 116 10.60 7.44 15.94
CA ILE A 116 9.92 6.45 15.11
C ILE A 116 9.33 7.13 13.87
N LEU A 117 8.59 8.21 14.06
CA LEU A 117 8.02 8.96 12.94
C LEU A 117 9.10 9.39 11.94
N LYS A 118 10.24 9.92 12.44
CA LYS A 118 11.36 10.32 11.57
C LYS A 118 11.93 9.14 10.77
N ILE A 119 12.18 7.99 11.41
CA ILE A 119 12.70 6.79 10.73
C ILE A 119 11.80 6.39 9.56
N PHE A 120 10.50 6.36 9.80
CA PHE A 120 9.54 5.95 8.77
C PHE A 120 9.36 7.02 7.68
N ARG A 121 9.29 8.29 8.05
CA ARG A 121 9.19 9.38 7.07
C ARG A 121 10.40 9.43 6.14
N ASP A 122 11.61 9.36 6.71
CA ASP A 122 12.85 9.39 5.93
C ASP A 122 12.94 8.21 4.94
N ALA A 123 12.39 7.05 5.30
CA ALA A 123 12.38 5.88 4.43
C ALA A 123 11.32 5.96 3.31
N SER A 124 10.22 6.69 3.54
CA SER A 124 9.15 6.86 2.55
C SER A 124 9.41 8.00 1.55
N ILE A 125 10.43 8.81 1.77
CA ILE A 125 10.80 9.93 0.92
C ILE A 125 11.44 9.40 -0.35
N ASN A 126 10.65 9.20 -1.39
CA ASN A 126 11.13 8.77 -2.71
C ASN A 126 10.53 9.61 -3.86
N HIS A 127 9.90 10.74 -3.54
CA HIS A 127 9.33 11.63 -4.53
C HIS A 127 10.39 12.60 -5.05
N PRO A 128 10.40 12.98 -6.36
CA PRO A 128 11.36 13.94 -6.92
C PRO A 128 11.45 15.27 -6.17
N LEU A 129 10.33 15.75 -5.61
CA LEU A 129 10.29 16.93 -4.73
C LEU A 129 11.20 16.80 -3.50
N TYR A 130 11.46 15.59 -2.99
CA TYR A 130 12.38 15.40 -1.85
C TYR A 130 13.86 15.49 -2.23
N ASN A 131 14.15 15.41 -3.53
CA ASN A 131 15.48 15.70 -4.06
C ASN A 131 15.65 17.18 -4.38
N ASP A 132 14.63 18.02 -4.11
CA ASP A 132 14.74 19.47 -4.24
C ASP A 132 15.82 19.95 -3.26
N PRO A 133 16.76 20.79 -3.71
CA PRO A 133 17.76 21.38 -2.84
C PRO A 133 17.17 22.28 -1.74
N ASP A 134 15.96 22.79 -1.95
CA ASP A 134 15.21 23.54 -0.94
C ASP A 134 14.44 22.62 0.00
N LYS A 135 15.11 22.26 1.10
CA LYS A 135 14.51 21.38 2.12
C LYS A 135 13.30 21.99 2.82
N ASP A 136 13.16 23.30 2.83
CA ASP A 136 12.04 23.99 3.48
C ASP A 136 10.77 23.85 2.64
N ILE A 137 10.87 23.88 1.32
CA ILE A 137 9.77 23.55 0.40
C ILE A 137 9.33 22.10 0.59
N VAL A 138 10.27 21.18 0.67
CA VAL A 138 9.99 19.76 0.92
C VAL A 138 9.26 19.58 2.23
N LEU A 139 9.76 20.16 3.31
CA LEU A 139 9.17 20.10 4.64
C LEU A 139 7.80 20.76 4.69
N ALA A 140 7.61 21.94 4.06
CA ALA A 140 6.33 22.64 4.02
C ALA A 140 5.24 21.84 3.31
N TYR A 141 5.58 21.15 2.21
CA TYR A 141 4.61 20.33 1.46
C TYR A 141 4.10 19.14 2.26
N TYR A 142 4.94 18.56 3.11
CA TYR A 142 4.62 17.33 3.86
C TYR A 142 4.39 17.57 5.36
N ASN A 143 4.61 18.77 5.86
CA ASN A 143 4.51 19.10 7.28
C ASN A 143 3.09 19.55 7.69
N ARG A 144 2.08 18.81 7.24
CA ARG A 144 0.73 18.98 7.78
C ARG A 144 0.66 18.25 9.11
N GLU A 145 0.60 19.01 10.21
CA GLU A 145 0.61 18.51 11.59
C GLU A 145 -0.55 17.55 11.90
N ASP A 146 -1.63 17.63 11.15
CA ASP A 146 -2.86 16.85 11.32
C ASP A 146 -2.78 15.42 10.77
N TYR A 147 -1.70 15.02 10.10
CA TYR A 147 -1.54 13.65 9.59
C TYR A 147 -0.48 12.88 10.37
N LEU A 148 -0.92 11.85 11.12
CA LEU A 148 -0.01 10.95 11.82
C LEU A 148 1.00 10.28 10.88
N THR A 149 0.62 10.08 9.62
CA THR A 149 1.33 9.23 8.67
C THR A 149 2.08 9.95 7.57
N GLN A 150 1.91 11.14 7.27
CA GLN A 150 2.59 11.98 6.24
C GLN A 150 3.65 11.28 5.33
N PHE A 151 3.32 10.08 4.83
CA PHE A 151 4.19 9.30 3.95
C PHE A 151 3.89 9.63 2.49
N SER A 152 4.90 9.52 1.64
CA SER A 152 4.70 9.70 0.20
C SER A 152 3.94 8.53 -0.39
N LEU A 153 2.87 8.80 -1.14
CA LEU A 153 2.14 7.77 -1.89
C LEU A 153 3.01 7.10 -2.97
N ASP A 154 4.05 7.79 -3.43
CA ASP A 154 4.98 7.38 -4.47
C ASP A 154 6.18 6.58 -3.96
N THR A 155 6.10 6.11 -2.72
CA THR A 155 7.17 5.38 -2.05
C THR A 155 7.47 4.04 -2.75
N ASN A 156 8.76 3.70 -2.86
CA ASN A 156 9.18 2.32 -3.11
C ASN A 156 9.03 1.51 -1.82
N TRP A 157 7.86 0.92 -1.62
CA TRP A 157 7.48 0.25 -0.38
C TRP A 157 8.37 -0.94 -0.02
N VAL A 158 8.93 -1.64 -1.02
CA VAL A 158 9.89 -2.74 -0.79
C VAL A 158 11.15 -2.22 -0.15
N ALA A 159 11.75 -1.20 -0.75
CA ALA A 159 12.98 -0.58 -0.25
C ALA A 159 12.75 0.12 1.11
N ALA A 160 11.64 0.84 1.25
CA ALA A 160 11.29 1.55 2.48
C ALA A 160 11.10 0.59 3.67
N LEU A 161 10.40 -0.53 3.48
CA LEU A 161 10.22 -1.53 4.54
C LEU A 161 11.55 -2.17 4.95
N ALA A 162 12.42 -2.47 3.98
CA ALA A 162 13.74 -3.03 4.26
C ALA A 162 14.62 -2.05 5.06
N ASP A 163 14.63 -0.76 4.66
CA ASP A 163 15.39 0.29 5.34
C ASP A 163 14.93 0.51 6.78
N VAL A 164 13.62 0.60 6.99
CA VAL A 164 13.05 0.75 8.34
C VAL A 164 13.39 -0.42 9.23
N LYS A 165 13.23 -1.66 8.75
CA LYS A 165 13.59 -2.86 9.53
C LYS A 165 15.06 -2.84 9.94
N LYS A 166 15.97 -2.42 9.04
CA LYS A 166 17.40 -2.27 9.33
C LYS A 166 17.66 -1.21 10.41
N LYS A 167 17.01 -0.03 10.29
CA LYS A 167 17.18 1.08 11.25
C LYS A 167 16.62 0.75 12.64
N LEU A 168 15.48 0.05 12.71
CA LEU A 168 14.90 -0.40 13.97
C LEU A 168 15.76 -1.46 14.67
N ALA A 169 16.40 -2.37 13.92
CA ALA A 169 17.28 -3.38 14.48
C ALA A 169 18.62 -2.81 15.00
N ALA A 170 19.03 -1.62 14.53
CA ALA A 170 20.26 -0.93 14.94
C ALA A 170 20.04 0.06 16.11
N SER A 171 18.81 0.19 16.59
CA SER A 171 18.37 1.15 17.64
C SER A 171 18.23 0.49 18.99
#